data_c84ff32854583a39d364f959b573ff95
#
_entry.id   c84ff32854583a39d364f959b573ff95
#
_cell.length_a   1.000
_cell.length_b   1.000
_cell.length_c   1.000
_cell.angle_alpha   90.00
_cell.angle_beta   90.00
_cell.angle_gamma   90.00
#
_symmetry.space_group_name_H-M   'P 1'
#
loop_
_entity.id
_entity.type
_entity.pdbx_description
1 polymer ?
#
loop_
_entity_poly.entity_id
_entity_poly.type
_entity_poly.pdbx_seq_one_letter_code
_entity_poly.pdbx_strand_id
1 'polypeptide(L)'
;MTSTPSTPDRAHDVGRIVVGVDGSPSSEEALRWGLAQSALTGQPVHAVISWEFPVDYGVAPMGDFDWEANSAAVLSGTVQKVLAEVRPEGPADEVEQHVDRGHPARVLLEAAASAALLVVGSRGHGGFTGMLLGSVSQHVVAHAACPVVVVHRPRADPEQGDAPQAGSPRSSAP
;
A
#
# COMPACT_ATOMS: atom_id res chain seq x y z
N MET A 1 -11.25 43.12 -4.61
CA MET A 1 -11.30 42.03 -3.61
C MET A 1 -10.40 40.94 -4.15
N THR A 2 -9.14 40.95 -3.75
CA THR A 2 -8.10 40.04 -4.20
C THR A 2 -8.03 38.89 -3.19
N SER A 3 -8.51 37.71 -3.61
CA SER A 3 -8.34 36.47 -2.84
C SER A 3 -6.88 36.06 -2.88
N THR A 4 -6.22 36.13 -1.75
CA THR A 4 -4.88 35.59 -1.55
C THR A 4 -4.98 34.05 -1.63
N PRO A 5 -4.17 33.37 -2.46
CA PRO A 5 -4.12 31.91 -2.42
C PRO A 5 -3.57 31.49 -1.06
N SER A 6 -4.31 30.65 -0.34
CA SER A 6 -3.84 30.02 0.88
C SER A 6 -2.60 29.21 0.57
N THR A 7 -1.46 29.61 1.08
CA THR A 7 -0.26 28.77 1.11
C THR A 7 -0.59 27.52 1.93
N PRO A 8 -0.40 26.30 1.41
CA PRO A 8 -0.57 25.11 2.23
C PRO A 8 0.35 25.21 3.43
N ASP A 9 -0.21 25.00 4.61
CA ASP A 9 0.50 25.05 5.88
C ASP A 9 1.53 23.89 5.92
N ARG A 10 2.76 24.19 5.54
CA ARG A 10 3.88 23.22 5.52
C ARG A 10 4.31 22.76 6.91
N ALA A 11 3.75 23.30 7.97
CA ALA A 11 4.15 22.99 9.34
C ALA A 11 3.63 21.60 9.82
N HIS A 12 2.54 21.09 9.24
CA HIS A 12 1.98 19.79 9.58
C HIS A 12 2.53 18.64 8.71
N ASP A 13 3.34 18.93 7.71
CA ASP A 13 3.79 17.97 6.71
C ASP A 13 5.11 17.28 7.06
N VAL A 14 5.85 17.81 8.02
CA VAL A 14 7.15 17.27 8.42
C VAL A 14 6.97 16.19 9.47
N GLY A 15 7.33 14.97 9.11
CA GLY A 15 7.33 13.86 10.06
C GLY A 15 6.18 12.87 9.90
N ARG A 16 5.38 12.94 8.83
CA ARG A 16 4.33 11.94 8.53
C ARG A 16 4.91 10.64 7.96
N ILE A 17 4.16 9.57 8.11
CA ILE A 17 4.41 8.28 7.46
C ILE A 17 3.52 8.20 6.22
N VAL A 18 4.11 8.19 5.03
CA VAL A 18 3.39 8.00 3.77
C VAL A 18 3.32 6.51 3.45
N VAL A 19 2.13 6.01 3.14
CA VAL A 19 1.92 4.60 2.76
C VAL A 19 1.28 4.52 1.38
N GLY A 20 1.94 3.86 0.45
CA GLY A 20 1.41 3.57 -0.88
C GLY A 20 0.38 2.43 -0.82
N VAL A 21 -0.85 2.72 -1.27
CA VAL A 21 -1.97 1.77 -1.31
C VAL A 21 -2.45 1.58 -2.74
N ASP A 22 -2.65 0.33 -3.15
CA ASP A 22 -3.24 -0.03 -4.45
C ASP A 22 -4.35 -1.08 -4.32
N GLY A 23 -4.72 -1.47 -3.09
CA GLY A 23 -5.72 -2.51 -2.81
C GLY A 23 -5.16 -3.93 -2.88
N SER A 24 -3.88 -4.12 -3.17
CA SER A 24 -3.24 -5.44 -3.13
C SER A 24 -3.01 -5.91 -1.69
N PRO A 25 -2.93 -7.24 -1.45
CA PRO A 25 -2.58 -7.76 -0.14
C PRO A 25 -1.22 -7.26 0.39
N SER A 26 -0.30 -6.91 -0.49
CA SER A 26 1.01 -6.35 -0.15
C SER A 26 0.92 -4.91 0.34
N SER A 27 0.03 -4.11 -0.23
CA SER A 27 -0.23 -2.74 0.25
C SER A 27 -1.03 -2.72 1.55
N GLU A 28 -1.90 -3.71 1.78
CA GLU A 28 -2.56 -3.90 3.09
C GLU A 28 -1.52 -4.17 4.20
N GLU A 29 -0.53 -5.03 3.95
CA GLU A 29 0.57 -5.26 4.90
C GLU A 29 1.42 -4.01 5.12
N ALA A 30 1.68 -3.23 4.05
CA ALA A 30 2.37 -1.96 4.17
C ALA A 30 1.61 -0.98 5.07
N LEU A 31 0.27 -0.93 4.94
CA LEU A 31 -0.57 -0.08 5.79
C LEU A 31 -0.56 -0.56 7.24
N ARG A 32 -0.66 -1.88 7.51
CA ARG A 32 -0.54 -2.43 8.88
C ARG A 32 0.80 -2.04 9.52
N TRP A 33 1.87 -2.17 8.76
CA TRP A 33 3.20 -1.80 9.22
C TRP A 33 3.32 -0.29 9.51
N GLY A 34 2.77 0.55 8.62
CA GLY A 34 2.74 2.02 8.81
C GLY A 34 1.97 2.44 10.06
N LEU A 35 0.82 1.82 10.33
CA LEU A 35 0.03 2.05 11.54
C LEU A 35 0.77 1.61 12.81
N ALA A 36 1.47 0.48 12.77
CA ALA A 36 2.31 0.05 13.89
C ALA A 36 3.45 1.03 14.17
N GLN A 37 4.07 1.60 13.12
CA GLN A 37 5.08 2.65 13.29
C GLN A 37 4.48 3.94 13.83
N SER A 38 3.30 4.34 13.37
CA SER A 38 2.57 5.50 13.88
C SER A 38 2.32 5.37 15.39
N ALA A 39 1.87 4.22 15.85
CA ALA A 39 1.64 3.96 17.28
C ALA A 39 2.93 4.08 18.12
N LEU A 40 4.09 3.75 17.56
CA LEU A 40 5.39 3.86 18.25
C LEU A 40 5.97 5.28 18.20
N THR A 41 5.76 6.02 17.12
CA THR A 41 6.44 7.30 16.87
C THR A 41 5.55 8.52 17.11
N GLY A 42 4.24 8.33 17.18
CA GLY A 42 3.25 9.42 17.24
C GLY A 42 3.07 10.18 15.91
N GLN A 43 3.65 9.69 14.81
CA GLN A 43 3.56 10.33 13.51
C GLN A 43 2.26 9.95 12.79
N PRO A 44 1.56 10.90 12.13
CA PRO A 44 0.33 10.60 11.40
C PRO A 44 0.62 9.74 10.15
N VAL A 45 -0.38 8.93 9.76
CA VAL A 45 -0.33 8.10 8.56
C VAL A 45 -1.12 8.75 7.42
N HIS A 46 -0.47 8.92 6.29
CA HIS A 46 -1.07 9.36 5.03
C HIS A 46 -1.09 8.19 4.04
N ALA A 47 -2.25 7.64 3.80
CA ALA A 47 -2.46 6.58 2.81
C ALA A 47 -2.71 7.20 1.43
N VAL A 48 -1.88 6.88 0.47
CA VAL A 48 -1.88 7.48 -0.86
C VAL A 48 -2.15 6.44 -1.93
N ILE A 49 -3.15 6.69 -2.77
CA ILE A 49 -3.43 5.95 -3.99
C ILE A 49 -3.34 6.88 -5.19
N SER A 50 -2.87 6.37 -6.31
CA SER A 50 -2.86 7.11 -7.57
C SER A 50 -3.77 6.47 -8.60
N TRP A 51 -4.25 7.29 -9.53
CA TRP A 51 -4.98 6.83 -10.68
C TRP A 51 -4.49 7.50 -11.97
N GLU A 52 -4.57 6.77 -13.06
CA GLU A 52 -4.20 7.24 -14.39
C GLU A 52 -5.24 6.79 -15.40
N PHE A 53 -5.49 7.61 -16.42
CA PHE A 53 -6.23 7.12 -17.57
C PHE A 53 -5.37 6.11 -18.33
N PRO A 54 -5.90 4.95 -18.73
CA PRO A 54 -5.19 4.07 -19.65
C PRO A 54 -5.08 4.77 -21.01
N VAL A 55 -3.91 5.39 -21.27
CA VAL A 55 -3.62 6.14 -22.50
C VAL A 55 -3.19 5.25 -23.65
N ASP A 56 -2.97 3.96 -23.41
CA ASP A 56 -2.50 3.04 -24.43
C ASP A 56 -3.65 2.35 -25.14
N TYR A 57 -3.54 2.33 -26.48
CA TYR A 57 -4.34 1.61 -27.47
C TYR A 57 -5.47 2.33 -28.20
N GLY A 58 -5.53 3.66 -28.23
CA GLY A 58 -6.45 4.36 -29.14
C GLY A 58 -7.94 4.06 -28.91
N VAL A 59 -8.27 3.43 -27.80
CA VAL A 59 -9.63 3.21 -27.35
C VAL A 59 -10.03 4.42 -26.54
N ALA A 60 -11.02 5.16 -27.04
CA ALA A 60 -11.67 6.20 -26.24
C ALA A 60 -12.07 5.63 -24.88
N PRO A 61 -11.99 6.41 -23.79
CA PRO A 61 -12.42 5.96 -22.47
C PRO A 61 -13.80 5.31 -22.61
N MET A 62 -13.91 4.04 -22.27
CA MET A 62 -15.18 3.32 -22.34
C MET A 62 -16.13 3.89 -21.28
N GLY A 63 -17.04 4.78 -21.70
CA GLY A 63 -18.14 5.28 -20.88
C GLY A 63 -17.73 6.20 -19.73
N ASP A 64 -18.70 6.57 -18.92
CA ASP A 64 -18.59 7.44 -17.74
C ASP A 64 -17.92 6.76 -16.53
N PHE A 65 -16.81 6.01 -16.72
CA PHE A 65 -16.13 5.37 -15.61
C PHE A 65 -15.31 6.40 -14.84
N ASP A 66 -15.71 6.65 -13.60
CA ASP A 66 -15.03 7.56 -12.69
C ASP A 66 -13.83 6.88 -12.01
N TRP A 67 -12.67 7.07 -12.61
CA TRP A 67 -11.41 6.49 -12.13
C TRP A 67 -11.00 7.01 -10.76
N GLU A 68 -11.26 8.28 -10.49
CA GLU A 68 -10.97 8.90 -9.20
C GLU A 68 -11.87 8.33 -8.11
N ALA A 69 -13.19 8.30 -8.34
CA ALA A 69 -14.14 7.72 -7.38
C ALA A 69 -13.87 6.23 -7.12
N ASN A 70 -13.49 5.47 -8.16
CA ASN A 70 -13.10 4.07 -8.00
C ASN A 70 -11.85 3.92 -7.14
N SER A 71 -10.82 4.75 -7.36
CA SER A 71 -9.59 4.72 -6.56
C SER A 71 -9.85 5.15 -5.12
N ALA A 72 -10.70 6.15 -4.91
CA ALA A 72 -11.14 6.56 -3.57
C ALA A 72 -11.85 5.41 -2.84
N ALA A 73 -12.72 4.66 -3.53
CA ALA A 73 -13.41 3.51 -2.95
C ALA A 73 -12.43 2.38 -2.57
N VAL A 74 -11.44 2.09 -3.42
CA VAL A 74 -10.38 1.11 -3.13
C VAL A 74 -9.56 1.54 -1.91
N LEU A 75 -9.13 2.80 -1.86
CA LEU A 75 -8.36 3.34 -0.74
C LEU A 75 -9.15 3.24 0.56
N SER A 76 -10.36 3.79 0.58
CA SER A 76 -11.22 3.78 1.76
C SER A 76 -11.54 2.37 2.23
N GLY A 77 -11.88 1.46 1.33
CA GLY A 77 -12.14 0.06 1.66
C GLY A 77 -10.91 -0.64 2.27
N THR A 78 -9.72 -0.38 1.72
CA THR A 78 -8.46 -0.93 2.26
C THR A 78 -8.16 -0.37 3.65
N VAL A 79 -8.29 0.95 3.84
CA VAL A 79 -8.06 1.60 5.14
C VAL A 79 -9.04 1.06 6.19
N GLN A 80 -10.34 1.03 5.90
CA GLN A 80 -11.37 0.51 6.83
C GLN A 80 -11.12 -0.94 7.21
N LYS A 81 -10.78 -1.79 6.24
CA LYS A 81 -10.45 -3.20 6.48
C LYS A 81 -9.28 -3.34 7.45
N VAL A 82 -8.18 -2.64 7.18
CA VAL A 82 -6.97 -2.73 8.00
C VAL A 82 -7.19 -2.17 9.39
N LEU A 83 -7.87 -1.02 9.54
CA LEU A 83 -8.20 -0.43 10.84
C LEU A 83 -9.09 -1.36 11.69
N ALA A 84 -10.04 -2.06 11.06
CA ALA A 84 -10.89 -3.04 11.75
C ALA A 84 -10.10 -4.24 12.31
N GLU A 85 -9.00 -4.60 11.64
CA GLU A 85 -8.14 -5.73 12.04
C GLU A 85 -7.15 -5.34 13.16
N VAL A 86 -6.49 -4.18 13.04
CA VAL A 86 -5.39 -3.81 13.95
C VAL A 86 -5.84 -2.98 15.16
N ARG A 87 -7.00 -2.31 15.08
CA ARG A 87 -7.53 -1.43 16.15
C ARG A 87 -6.43 -0.57 16.79
N PRO A 88 -5.78 0.28 16.02
CA PRO A 88 -4.68 1.10 16.53
C PRO A 88 -5.20 2.03 17.64
N GLU A 89 -4.34 2.38 18.58
CA GLU A 89 -4.60 3.39 19.60
C GLU A 89 -3.76 4.65 19.31
N GLY A 90 -4.32 5.84 19.55
CA GLY A 90 -3.62 7.10 19.40
C GLY A 90 -3.68 7.68 17.97
N PRO A 91 -2.63 8.38 17.47
CA PRO A 91 -2.65 9.07 16.16
C PRO A 91 -2.88 8.16 14.95
N ALA A 92 -2.71 6.86 15.11
CA ALA A 92 -3.01 5.87 14.09
C ALA A 92 -4.52 5.63 13.89
N ASP A 93 -5.39 6.14 14.76
CA ASP A 93 -6.85 6.05 14.60
C ASP A 93 -7.32 6.88 13.40
N GLU A 94 -6.57 7.94 13.04
CA GLU A 94 -6.88 8.82 11.92
C GLU A 94 -5.86 8.61 10.79
N VAL A 95 -6.28 7.92 9.73
CA VAL A 95 -5.52 7.79 8.50
C VAL A 95 -5.99 8.84 7.51
N GLU A 96 -5.12 9.77 7.16
CA GLU A 96 -5.41 10.74 6.11
C GLU A 96 -5.32 10.05 4.73
N GLN A 97 -6.35 10.20 3.90
CA GLN A 97 -6.47 9.51 2.64
C GLN A 97 -6.31 10.48 1.47
N HIS A 98 -5.39 10.18 0.56
CA HIS A 98 -5.09 11.00 -0.62
C HIS A 98 -5.28 10.20 -1.90
N VAL A 99 -6.01 10.78 -2.83
CA VAL A 99 -6.27 10.21 -4.16
C VAL A 99 -5.73 11.18 -5.20
N ASP A 100 -4.62 10.84 -5.82
CA ASP A 100 -3.92 11.74 -6.72
C ASP A 100 -3.85 11.18 -8.15
N ARG A 101 -3.99 12.06 -9.13
CA ARG A 101 -3.85 11.70 -10.53
C ARG A 101 -2.38 11.64 -10.95
N GLY A 102 -1.95 10.51 -11.51
CA GLY A 102 -0.64 10.37 -12.12
C GLY A 102 0.00 9.01 -11.91
N HIS A 103 1.19 8.85 -12.47
CA HIS A 103 1.96 7.62 -12.35
C HIS A 103 2.28 7.30 -10.88
N PRO A 104 2.00 6.08 -10.38
CA PRO A 104 2.08 5.75 -8.95
C PRO A 104 3.42 6.11 -8.29
N ALA A 105 4.52 5.80 -8.94
CA ALA A 105 5.84 6.10 -8.36
C ALA A 105 6.09 7.62 -8.23
N ARG A 106 5.64 8.44 -9.20
CA ARG A 106 5.77 9.89 -9.14
C ARG A 106 4.92 10.47 -8.02
N VAL A 107 3.66 10.07 -7.94
CA VAL A 107 2.74 10.51 -6.87
C VAL A 107 3.30 10.20 -5.49
N LEU A 108 3.80 8.98 -5.28
CA LEU A 108 4.39 8.59 -3.99
C LEU A 108 5.66 9.37 -3.66
N LEU A 109 6.53 9.66 -4.64
CA LEU A 109 7.73 10.47 -4.43
C LEU A 109 7.39 11.92 -4.07
N GLU A 110 6.38 12.50 -4.73
CA GLU A 110 5.87 13.85 -4.43
C GLU A 110 5.26 13.89 -3.01
N ALA A 111 4.43 12.93 -2.65
CA ALA A 111 3.84 12.81 -1.32
C ALA A 111 4.90 12.61 -0.22
N ALA A 112 5.98 11.92 -0.54
CA ALA A 112 7.05 11.58 0.40
C ALA A 112 8.16 12.64 0.47
N ALA A 113 8.10 13.73 -0.29
CA ALA A 113 9.19 14.72 -0.36
C ALA A 113 9.58 15.34 0.98
N SER A 114 8.62 15.47 1.92
CA SER A 114 8.83 15.97 3.29
C SER A 114 8.44 14.95 4.37
N ALA A 115 8.17 13.69 3.98
CA ALA A 115 7.80 12.64 4.91
C ALA A 115 8.99 12.18 5.76
N ALA A 116 8.71 11.67 6.96
CA ALA A 116 9.70 10.98 7.77
C ALA A 116 10.01 9.58 7.22
N LEU A 117 9.01 8.97 6.54
CA LEU A 117 9.09 7.60 6.06
C LEU A 117 8.11 7.38 4.91
N LEU A 118 8.55 6.64 3.88
CA LEU A 118 7.69 6.08 2.84
C LEU A 118 7.61 4.56 3.00
N VAL A 119 6.39 4.02 3.05
CA VAL A 119 6.13 2.58 3.17
C VAL A 119 5.39 2.09 1.93
N VAL A 120 5.88 1.04 1.32
CA VAL A 120 5.25 0.42 0.15
C VAL A 120 5.23 -1.10 0.26
N GLY A 121 4.24 -1.73 -0.35
CA GLY A 121 4.27 -3.17 -0.54
C GLY A 121 5.37 -3.60 -1.51
N SER A 122 5.90 -4.80 -1.37
CA SER A 122 6.95 -5.29 -2.28
C SER A 122 6.45 -5.51 -3.71
N ARG A 123 5.14 -5.74 -3.90
CA ARG A 123 4.47 -5.96 -5.19
C ARG A 123 3.06 -5.36 -5.16
N GLY A 124 2.54 -4.99 -6.33
CA GLY A 124 1.15 -4.57 -6.52
C GLY A 124 0.37 -5.57 -7.39
N HIS A 125 -0.75 -5.15 -7.95
CA HIS A 125 -1.66 -5.98 -8.77
C HIS A 125 -1.05 -6.53 -10.07
N GLY A 126 0.03 -5.94 -10.60
CA GLY A 126 0.65 -6.32 -11.89
C GLY A 126 1.91 -7.18 -11.79
N GLY A 127 2.23 -7.75 -10.63
CA GLY A 127 3.53 -8.40 -10.41
C GLY A 127 3.70 -9.73 -11.16
N PHE A 128 4.69 -9.80 -12.05
CA PHE A 128 5.16 -11.07 -12.64
C PHE A 128 5.66 -12.00 -11.54
N THR A 129 5.27 -13.28 -11.63
CA THR A 129 5.79 -14.34 -10.77
C THR A 129 7.29 -14.49 -10.98
N GLY A 130 8.08 -14.27 -9.92
CA GLY A 130 9.55 -14.35 -9.97
C GLY A 130 10.29 -13.04 -9.69
N MET A 131 9.64 -11.89 -9.79
CA MET A 131 10.24 -10.62 -9.37
C MET A 131 10.16 -10.42 -7.87
N LEU A 132 11.28 -9.99 -7.27
CA LEU A 132 11.36 -9.72 -5.83
C LEU A 132 10.62 -8.43 -5.45
N LEU A 133 10.70 -7.41 -6.32
CA LEU A 133 10.07 -6.09 -6.16
C LEU A 133 9.29 -5.70 -7.42
N GLY A 134 8.14 -5.05 -7.22
CA GLY A 134 7.37 -4.42 -8.29
C GLY A 134 8.03 -3.13 -8.81
N SER A 135 7.63 -2.69 -10.01
CA SER A 135 8.21 -1.50 -10.67
C SER A 135 8.09 -0.22 -9.83
N VAL A 136 6.93 0.00 -9.20
CA VAL A 136 6.71 1.16 -8.32
C VAL A 136 7.66 1.11 -7.13
N SER A 137 7.75 -0.03 -6.44
CA SER A 137 8.61 -0.20 -5.26
C SER A 137 10.10 -0.04 -5.61
N GLN A 138 10.54 -0.58 -6.75
CA GLN A 138 11.91 -0.36 -7.25
C GLN A 138 12.19 1.13 -7.49
N HIS A 139 11.25 1.83 -8.14
CA HIS A 139 11.42 3.22 -8.48
C HIS A 139 11.48 4.12 -7.24
N VAL A 140 10.58 3.93 -6.28
CA VAL A 140 10.58 4.75 -5.05
C VAL A 140 11.81 4.48 -4.18
N VAL A 141 12.28 3.24 -4.08
CA VAL A 141 13.52 2.90 -3.36
C VAL A 141 14.74 3.61 -3.96
N ALA A 142 14.77 3.77 -5.29
CA ALA A 142 15.89 4.42 -5.96
C ALA A 142 15.88 5.96 -5.88
N HIS A 143 14.71 6.58 -5.69
CA HIS A 143 14.55 8.03 -5.89
C HIS A 143 13.92 8.79 -4.70
N ALA A 144 13.46 8.11 -3.65
CA ALA A 144 12.87 8.80 -2.50
C ALA A 144 13.90 9.67 -1.76
N ALA A 145 13.43 10.84 -1.30
CA ALA A 145 14.22 11.76 -0.48
C ALA A 145 14.20 11.40 1.03
N CYS A 146 13.36 10.44 1.44
CA CYS A 146 13.24 9.93 2.80
C CYS A 146 13.57 8.44 2.86
N PRO A 147 13.75 7.84 4.05
CA PRO A 147 13.84 6.39 4.21
C PRO A 147 12.63 5.67 3.60
N VAL A 148 12.86 4.50 3.00
CA VAL A 148 11.82 3.67 2.39
C VAL A 148 11.79 2.30 3.04
N VAL A 149 10.62 1.88 3.48
CA VAL A 149 10.36 0.51 3.93
C VAL A 149 9.56 -0.23 2.89
N VAL A 150 10.07 -1.38 2.48
CA VAL A 150 9.36 -2.29 1.55
C VAL A 150 8.87 -3.49 2.34
N VAL A 151 7.55 -3.63 2.40
CA VAL A 151 6.91 -4.69 3.16
C VAL A 151 6.59 -5.89 2.26
N HIS A 152 7.09 -7.05 2.65
CA HIS A 152 6.77 -8.32 1.99
C HIS A 152 5.60 -9.00 2.71
N ARG A 153 4.66 -9.52 1.94
CA ARG A 153 3.68 -10.44 2.51
C ARG A 153 4.39 -11.73 2.92
N PRO A 154 4.22 -12.21 4.17
CA PRO A 154 4.72 -13.53 4.53
C PRO A 154 4.20 -14.57 3.54
N ARG A 155 5.08 -15.44 3.04
CA ARG A 155 4.61 -16.64 2.33
C ARG A 155 3.89 -17.49 3.36
N ALA A 156 2.68 -17.93 3.05
CA ALA A 156 2.10 -19.06 3.77
C ALA A 156 3.08 -20.22 3.55
N ASP A 157 3.64 -20.74 4.66
CA ASP A 157 4.50 -21.91 4.60
C ASP A 157 3.73 -23.04 3.95
N PRO A 158 4.29 -23.74 2.94
CA PRO A 158 3.63 -24.87 2.30
C PRO A 158 3.62 -26.15 3.17
N GLU A 159 4.07 -26.06 4.42
CA GLU A 159 4.19 -27.22 5.32
C GLU A 159 3.04 -27.30 6.34
N GLN A 160 1.82 -27.49 5.86
CA GLN A 160 0.77 -28.21 6.63
C GLN A 160 -0.15 -28.99 5.68
N GLY A 161 0.44 -29.81 4.84
CA GLY A 161 -0.29 -30.73 3.98
C GLY A 161 0.58 -31.92 3.64
N ASP A 162 0.38 -32.94 4.38
CA ASP A 162 0.71 -34.33 4.14
C ASP A 162 1.73 -34.95 5.12
N ALA A 163 1.25 -35.26 6.32
CA ALA A 163 1.88 -36.32 7.11
C ALA A 163 1.68 -37.63 6.34
N PRO A 164 2.74 -38.42 6.01
CA PRO A 164 2.58 -39.70 5.37
C PRO A 164 1.80 -40.62 6.31
N GLN A 165 0.63 -41.09 5.85
CA GLN A 165 -0.13 -42.11 6.56
C GLN A 165 0.75 -43.38 6.69
N ALA A 166 1.12 -43.65 7.95
CA ALA A 166 1.84 -44.87 8.30
C ALA A 166 1.08 -46.08 7.74
N GLY A 167 1.77 -46.83 6.88
CA GLY A 167 1.26 -48.01 6.23
C GLY A 167 0.74 -49.06 7.22
N SER A 168 -0.47 -49.52 7.00
CA SER A 168 -1.04 -50.67 7.69
C SER A 168 -0.15 -51.91 7.49
N PRO A 169 0.13 -52.68 8.56
CA PRO A 169 0.90 -53.92 8.43
C PRO A 169 0.08 -54.93 7.67
N ARG A 170 0.67 -55.48 6.58
CA ARG A 170 0.12 -56.65 5.89
C ARG A 170 0.16 -57.83 6.83
N SER A 171 -1.01 -58.32 7.21
CA SER A 171 -1.21 -59.60 7.87
C SER A 171 -0.85 -60.72 6.90
N SER A 172 0.24 -61.42 7.17
CA SER A 172 0.53 -62.71 6.63
C SER A 172 0.08 -63.77 7.64
N ALA A 173 -0.83 -64.60 7.28
CA ALA A 173 -1.18 -65.84 7.99
C ALA A 173 -1.28 -67.00 7.00
N PRO A 174 -1.10 -68.19 7.45
CA PRO A 174 -0.37 -69.27 6.85
C PRO A 174 -1.12 -70.06 5.77
#